data_8cb13e98db44016f10cc31eb7074f10c
#
_entry.id   8cb13e98db44016f10cc31eb7074f10c
#
_cell.length_a   1.000
_cell.length_b   1.000
_cell.length_c   1.000
_cell.angle_alpha   90.00
_cell.angle_beta   90.00
_cell.angle_gamma   90.00
#
_symmetry.space_group_name_H-M   'P 1'
#
loop_
_entity.id
_entity.type
_entity.pdbx_description
1 polymer ?
#
loop_
_entity_poly.entity_id
_entity_poly.type
_entity_poly.pdbx_seq_one_letter_code
_entity_poly.pdbx_strand_id
1 'polypeptide(L)'
;MAISFALAAAPAAAYEVVVPGDLDDDMIVSDEELSAAQSSFDEGKITAEELTKIVHINENYPRTVVDTAGREVTFYKPIERIITRDPDPLRLVIALGDGDKVLSSEQSAKFCICPMQGWAGVFDASNVKGCEDCFYQILDGRMPNLPETSTRQAVNYELIASLQPDVIFTTTSTEVNDFETKIGCPVVTVGGSGWLYEYEGGLYGQIEVVGDVLEREDEAAELIGFVESKIDMISSVTEALGEDEKSLVYFAPRGAKLGFYDPKEGRDFTRTVVSYRPLDIAGGINVAAEATGNEINIALEQLIAWNPDYIFIACSLPEDAEVIDWVKASPDLQSIDAVANGDVYNSFFPFCRGSPPDRSLFNMIYMAKVLHPEEFQDIDLEEEGNEIFKAFLGVDGVFTEYADYLIWPREWMNAQGA
;
A
#
# COMPACT_ATOMS: atom_id res chain seq x y z
N MET A 1 2.99 -11.38 -54.46
CA MET A 1 4.10 -10.48 -54.06
C MET A 1 3.56 -9.61 -52.93
N ALA A 2 3.77 -10.05 -51.69
CA ALA A 2 3.31 -9.31 -50.52
C ALA A 2 4.46 -8.41 -50.06
N ILE A 3 4.22 -7.09 -50.08
CA ILE A 3 5.16 -6.08 -49.60
C ILE A 3 4.94 -5.96 -48.08
N SER A 4 5.82 -6.55 -47.29
CA SER A 4 5.92 -6.31 -45.85
C SER A 4 6.52 -4.93 -45.64
N PHE A 5 5.72 -4.01 -45.16
CA PHE A 5 6.23 -2.76 -44.56
C PHE A 5 6.74 -3.11 -43.16
N ALA A 6 8.03 -3.17 -43.00
CA ALA A 6 8.65 -3.09 -41.69
C ALA A 6 8.52 -1.65 -41.21
N LEU A 7 7.62 -1.39 -40.25
CA LEU A 7 7.67 -0.15 -39.48
C LEU A 7 8.99 -0.21 -38.70
N ALA A 8 9.96 0.60 -39.09
CA ALA A 8 11.11 0.88 -38.24
C ALA A 8 10.58 1.68 -37.06
N ALA A 9 10.60 1.09 -35.86
CA ALA A 9 10.38 1.84 -34.64
C ALA A 9 11.44 2.95 -34.57
N ALA A 10 10.99 4.19 -34.46
CA ALA A 10 11.91 5.27 -34.14
C ALA A 10 12.57 4.92 -32.79
N PRO A 11 13.87 5.19 -32.62
CA PRO A 11 14.48 5.03 -31.31
C PRO A 11 13.71 5.91 -30.34
N ALA A 12 13.33 5.33 -29.17
CA ALA A 12 12.83 6.13 -28.06
C ALA A 12 13.81 7.28 -27.82
N ALA A 13 13.30 8.50 -27.72
CA ALA A 13 14.15 9.64 -27.37
C ALA A 13 14.87 9.26 -26.07
N ALA A 14 16.19 9.36 -26.08
CA ALA A 14 16.96 9.11 -24.88
C ALA A 14 16.43 10.03 -23.76
N TYR A 15 16.19 9.49 -22.59
CA TYR A 15 15.84 10.26 -21.41
C TYR A 15 17.01 11.21 -21.13
N GLU A 16 16.74 12.51 -21.12
CA GLU A 16 17.72 13.56 -20.86
C GLU A 16 17.29 14.29 -19.60
N VAL A 17 18.16 14.25 -18.58
CA VAL A 17 17.95 15.03 -17.35
C VAL A 17 18.27 16.47 -17.67
N VAL A 18 17.24 17.31 -17.72
CA VAL A 18 17.44 18.76 -17.83
C VAL A 18 17.39 19.35 -16.42
N VAL A 19 18.51 19.90 -15.98
CA VAL A 19 18.63 20.57 -14.68
C VAL A 19 18.44 22.07 -14.88
N PRO A 20 17.41 22.69 -14.30
CA PRO A 20 17.20 24.13 -14.41
C PRO A 20 18.38 24.91 -13.82
N GLY A 21 18.98 25.80 -14.61
CA GLY A 21 20.12 26.61 -14.19
C GLY A 21 21.48 26.05 -14.57
N ASP A 22 21.60 24.79 -14.90
CA ASP A 22 22.80 24.17 -15.46
C ASP A 22 23.00 24.67 -16.91
N LEU A 23 24.11 25.30 -17.20
CA LEU A 23 24.40 25.93 -18.49
C LEU A 23 25.47 25.17 -19.28
N ASP A 24 26.26 24.31 -18.62
CA ASP A 24 27.35 23.58 -19.24
C ASP A 24 27.14 22.06 -19.31
N ASP A 25 25.91 21.61 -18.94
CA ASP A 25 25.40 20.24 -19.01
C ASP A 25 26.20 19.25 -18.11
N ASP A 26 26.73 19.72 -16.97
CA ASP A 26 27.42 18.88 -15.99
C ASP A 26 26.51 18.32 -14.88
N MET A 27 25.20 18.66 -14.93
CA MET A 27 24.13 18.30 -13.99
C MET A 27 24.27 18.97 -12.60
N ILE A 28 25.12 19.98 -12.45
CA ILE A 28 25.30 20.72 -11.20
C ILE A 28 25.01 22.19 -11.49
N VAL A 29 24.34 22.86 -10.60
CA VAL A 29 24.18 24.33 -10.67
C VAL A 29 25.27 24.94 -9.80
N SER A 30 26.34 25.44 -10.43
CA SER A 30 27.43 26.12 -9.76
C SER A 30 27.07 27.54 -9.28
N ASP A 31 27.88 28.13 -8.41
CA ASP A 31 27.73 29.54 -7.96
C ASP A 31 27.79 30.54 -9.13
N GLU A 32 28.59 30.24 -10.17
CA GLU A 32 28.70 31.03 -11.37
C GLU A 32 27.39 31.00 -12.17
N GLU A 33 26.76 29.84 -12.27
CA GLU A 33 25.48 29.66 -12.98
C GLU A 33 24.32 30.26 -12.19
N LEU A 34 24.33 30.12 -10.87
CA LEU A 34 23.39 30.81 -9.99
C LEU A 34 23.50 32.35 -10.18
N SER A 35 24.70 32.88 -10.27
CA SER A 35 24.93 34.31 -10.55
C SER A 35 24.41 34.73 -11.92
N ALA A 36 24.55 33.86 -12.93
CA ALA A 36 23.98 34.08 -14.27
C ALA A 36 22.45 34.04 -14.25
N ALA A 37 21.86 33.13 -13.49
CA ALA A 37 20.42 33.06 -13.28
C ALA A 37 19.89 34.34 -12.59
N GLN A 38 20.58 34.84 -11.56
CA GLN A 38 20.21 36.09 -10.89
C GLN A 38 20.27 37.28 -11.88
N SER A 39 21.27 37.33 -12.72
CA SER A 39 21.41 38.38 -13.78
C SER A 39 20.25 38.28 -14.79
N SER A 40 19.88 37.05 -15.16
CA SER A 40 18.75 36.79 -16.07
C SER A 40 17.42 37.20 -15.48
N PHE A 41 17.23 37.04 -14.18
CA PHE A 41 16.06 37.53 -13.45
C PHE A 41 16.01 39.06 -13.42
N ASP A 42 17.13 39.73 -13.10
CA ASP A 42 17.23 41.19 -13.06
C ASP A 42 16.95 41.81 -14.45
N GLU A 43 17.26 41.10 -15.52
CA GLU A 43 16.95 41.47 -16.91
C GLU A 43 15.54 41.08 -17.35
N GLY A 44 14.76 40.40 -16.49
CA GLY A 44 13.38 39.97 -16.80
C GLY A 44 13.30 38.80 -17.78
N LYS A 45 14.35 38.01 -17.94
CA LYS A 45 14.41 36.82 -18.82
C LYS A 45 13.84 35.56 -18.19
N ILE A 46 13.93 35.47 -16.87
CA ILE A 46 13.33 34.39 -16.08
C ILE A 46 12.43 34.96 -14.99
N THR A 47 11.49 34.16 -14.52
CA THR A 47 10.55 34.52 -13.46
C THR A 47 11.19 34.36 -12.07
N ALA A 48 10.54 34.91 -11.04
CA ALA A 48 10.97 34.70 -9.66
C ALA A 48 10.83 33.23 -9.22
N GLU A 49 9.86 32.51 -9.76
CA GLU A 49 9.67 31.09 -9.49
C GLU A 49 10.81 30.25 -10.08
N GLU A 50 11.20 30.53 -11.33
CA GLU A 50 12.35 29.87 -11.97
C GLU A 50 13.64 30.14 -11.21
N LEU A 51 13.90 31.40 -10.78
CA LEU A 51 15.06 31.72 -9.97
C LEU A 51 15.05 30.98 -8.63
N THR A 52 13.91 30.95 -7.93
CA THR A 52 13.78 30.23 -6.65
C THR A 52 14.08 28.75 -6.83
N LYS A 53 13.62 28.13 -7.90
CA LYS A 53 13.92 26.75 -8.23
C LYS A 53 15.44 26.52 -8.47
N ILE A 54 16.08 27.43 -9.20
CA ILE A 54 17.53 27.35 -9.46
C ILE A 54 18.33 27.50 -8.17
N VAL A 55 17.95 28.45 -7.29
CA VAL A 55 18.55 28.60 -5.96
C VAL A 55 18.41 27.30 -5.14
N HIS A 56 17.23 26.74 -5.10
CA HIS A 56 16.98 25.51 -4.37
C HIS A 56 17.84 24.34 -4.91
N ILE A 57 17.97 24.23 -6.23
CA ILE A 57 18.83 23.22 -6.85
C ILE A 57 20.30 23.42 -6.47
N ASN A 58 20.82 24.64 -6.56
CA ASN A 58 22.20 24.95 -6.18
C ASN A 58 22.48 24.59 -4.72
N GLU A 59 21.54 24.82 -3.82
CA GLU A 59 21.71 24.59 -2.37
C GLU A 59 21.57 23.12 -1.96
N ASN A 60 20.73 22.32 -2.66
CA ASN A 60 20.28 21.02 -2.19
C ASN A 60 20.63 19.84 -3.11
N TYR A 61 21.12 20.10 -4.32
CA TYR A 61 21.43 19.07 -5.30
C TYR A 61 22.91 19.12 -5.76
N PRO A 62 23.52 17.98 -6.14
CA PRO A 62 22.90 16.65 -6.23
C PRO A 62 22.59 16.05 -4.86
N ARG A 63 21.47 15.33 -4.80
CA ARG A 63 20.99 14.65 -3.61
C ARG A 63 21.05 13.14 -3.81
N THR A 64 21.67 12.41 -2.90
CA THR A 64 21.76 10.94 -2.94
C THR A 64 20.93 10.33 -1.81
N VAL A 65 20.05 9.41 -2.18
CA VAL A 65 19.18 8.66 -1.27
C VAL A 65 19.56 7.18 -1.33
N VAL A 66 19.54 6.49 -0.20
CA VAL A 66 19.70 5.03 -0.15
C VAL A 66 18.32 4.39 -0.15
N ASP A 67 18.02 3.60 -1.17
CA ASP A 67 16.72 2.94 -1.29
C ASP A 67 16.59 1.73 -0.34
N THR A 68 15.37 1.15 -0.23
CA THR A 68 15.14 0.02 0.69
C THR A 68 15.90 -1.26 0.29
N ALA A 69 16.46 -1.33 -0.91
CA ALA A 69 17.36 -2.41 -1.34
C ALA A 69 18.85 -2.11 -1.03
N GLY A 70 19.15 -0.97 -0.40
CA GLY A 70 20.51 -0.53 -0.07
C GLY A 70 21.28 0.06 -1.24
N ARG A 71 20.59 0.52 -2.30
CA ARG A 71 21.21 1.13 -3.47
C ARG A 71 21.24 2.65 -3.30
N GLU A 72 22.36 3.27 -3.68
CA GLU A 72 22.46 4.72 -3.79
C GLU A 72 21.83 5.19 -5.11
N VAL A 73 20.89 6.13 -5.02
CA VAL A 73 20.22 6.77 -6.16
C VAL A 73 20.42 8.28 -6.05
N THR A 74 21.00 8.88 -7.08
CA THR A 74 21.31 10.32 -7.09
C THR A 74 20.31 11.07 -7.95
N PHE A 75 19.79 12.17 -7.42
CA PHE A 75 18.91 13.12 -8.09
C PHE A 75 19.65 14.44 -8.26
N TYR A 76 19.37 15.14 -9.35
CA TYR A 76 20.00 16.41 -9.71
C TYR A 76 19.05 17.59 -9.69
N LYS A 77 17.78 17.34 -9.43
CA LYS A 77 16.71 18.34 -9.32
C LYS A 77 15.53 17.79 -8.52
N PRO A 78 14.62 18.64 -8.03
CA PRO A 78 13.38 18.22 -7.39
C PRO A 78 12.53 17.32 -8.29
N ILE A 79 11.83 16.38 -7.68
CA ILE A 79 10.94 15.43 -8.34
C ILE A 79 9.58 16.07 -8.58
N GLU A 80 9.14 16.11 -9.84
CA GLU A 80 7.85 16.65 -10.26
C GLU A 80 7.01 15.67 -11.09
N ARG A 81 7.63 14.56 -11.53
CA ARG A 81 7.01 13.62 -12.47
C ARG A 81 7.24 12.19 -11.97
N ILE A 82 6.22 11.62 -11.35
CA ILE A 82 6.33 10.33 -10.63
C ILE A 82 5.58 9.24 -11.39
N ILE A 83 6.23 8.09 -11.54
CA ILE A 83 5.56 6.84 -11.91
C ILE A 83 5.70 5.85 -10.74
N THR A 84 4.60 5.26 -10.34
CA THR A 84 4.60 4.17 -9.35
C THR A 84 4.32 2.84 -10.05
N ARG A 85 5.23 1.90 -9.88
CA ARG A 85 5.10 0.55 -10.44
C ARG A 85 4.15 -0.33 -9.64
N ASP A 86 4.01 -0.04 -8.34
CA ASP A 86 3.27 -0.84 -7.39
C ASP A 86 2.36 0.03 -6.50
N PRO A 87 1.32 -0.56 -5.86
CA PRO A 87 0.35 0.20 -5.06
C PRO A 87 0.92 0.76 -3.76
N ASP A 88 1.90 0.11 -3.12
CA ASP A 88 2.41 0.60 -1.84
C ASP A 88 3.19 1.92 -2.00
N PRO A 89 4.14 2.07 -2.94
CA PRO A 89 4.75 3.37 -3.21
C PRO A 89 3.72 4.45 -3.58
N LEU A 90 2.65 4.09 -4.31
CA LEU A 90 1.60 5.05 -4.66
C LEU A 90 0.90 5.58 -3.42
N ARG A 91 0.58 4.73 -2.43
CA ARG A 91 0.00 5.16 -1.15
C ARG A 91 0.92 6.12 -0.42
N LEU A 92 2.22 5.82 -0.36
CA LEU A 92 3.18 6.68 0.32
C LEU A 92 3.34 8.03 -0.39
N VAL A 93 3.40 8.07 -1.72
CA VAL A 93 3.42 9.33 -2.49
C VAL A 93 2.17 10.17 -2.20
N ILE A 94 0.99 9.53 -2.12
CA ILE A 94 -0.26 10.23 -1.76
C ILE A 94 -0.22 10.72 -0.32
N ALA A 95 0.19 9.88 0.62
CA ALA A 95 0.25 10.19 2.05
C ALA A 95 1.18 11.36 2.36
N LEU A 96 2.27 11.48 1.61
CA LEU A 96 3.25 12.57 1.75
C LEU A 96 2.86 13.83 0.95
N GLY A 97 1.67 13.87 0.33
CA GLY A 97 1.12 15.06 -0.29
C GLY A 97 1.51 15.30 -1.75
N ASP A 98 2.28 14.41 -2.39
CA ASP A 98 2.76 14.56 -3.77
C ASP A 98 1.95 13.75 -4.80
N GLY A 99 0.72 13.40 -4.46
CA GLY A 99 -0.19 12.68 -5.35
C GLY A 99 -0.47 13.38 -6.68
N ASP A 100 -0.43 14.72 -6.72
CA ASP A 100 -0.61 15.53 -7.93
C ASP A 100 0.52 15.35 -8.96
N LYS A 101 1.71 14.95 -8.52
CA LYS A 101 2.88 14.65 -9.36
C LYS A 101 2.82 13.26 -10.02
N VAL A 102 1.88 12.40 -9.62
CA VAL A 102 1.73 11.06 -10.19
C VAL A 102 1.19 11.12 -11.59
N LEU A 103 1.97 10.63 -12.56
CA LEU A 103 1.63 10.61 -13.98
C LEU A 103 0.93 9.34 -14.41
N SER A 104 1.28 8.23 -13.75
CA SER A 104 0.85 6.90 -14.14
C SER A 104 1.08 5.91 -13.00
N SER A 105 0.31 4.85 -13.03
CA SER A 105 0.47 3.73 -12.13
C SER A 105 0.26 2.40 -12.87
N GLU A 106 0.63 1.33 -12.23
CA GLU A 106 0.34 -0.01 -12.72
C GLU A 106 -1.16 -0.31 -12.63
N GLN A 107 -1.68 -1.11 -13.55
CA GLN A 107 -3.10 -1.45 -13.63
C GLN A 107 -3.66 -1.95 -12.30
N SER A 108 -2.94 -2.87 -11.63
CA SER A 108 -3.43 -3.44 -10.37
C SER A 108 -3.35 -2.47 -9.19
N ALA A 109 -2.58 -1.38 -9.27
CA ALA A 109 -2.56 -0.38 -8.21
C ALA A 109 -3.94 0.27 -8.04
N LYS A 110 -4.67 0.49 -9.13
CA LYS A 110 -6.04 0.99 -9.10
C LYS A 110 -6.96 0.06 -8.30
N PHE A 111 -6.84 -1.27 -8.49
CA PHE A 111 -7.61 -2.26 -7.74
C PHE A 111 -7.18 -2.39 -6.29
N CYS A 112 -5.91 -2.24 -6.03
CA CYS A 112 -5.37 -2.42 -4.71
C CYS A 112 -5.65 -1.23 -3.80
N ILE A 113 -5.82 -0.05 -4.37
CA ILE A 113 -6.24 1.15 -3.66
C ILE A 113 -7.75 1.16 -3.52
N CYS A 114 -8.50 0.85 -4.60
CA CYS A 114 -9.94 0.60 -4.51
C CYS A 114 -10.20 -0.86 -4.20
N PRO A 115 -10.58 -1.17 -2.98
CA PRO A 115 -10.84 -2.53 -2.56
C PRO A 115 -12.11 -3.15 -3.16
N MET A 116 -12.96 -2.34 -3.75
CA MET A 116 -14.27 -2.74 -4.29
C MET A 116 -14.21 -3.27 -5.72
N GLN A 117 -13.03 -3.34 -6.30
CA GLN A 117 -12.83 -3.97 -7.60
C GLN A 117 -12.15 -5.31 -7.42
N GLY A 118 -12.94 -6.36 -7.58
CA GLY A 118 -12.40 -7.73 -7.58
C GLY A 118 -11.32 -7.92 -8.64
N TRP A 119 -10.47 -8.86 -8.38
CA TRP A 119 -9.33 -9.31 -9.20
C TRP A 119 -9.70 -9.86 -10.60
N ALA A 120 -10.85 -9.51 -11.14
CA ALA A 120 -11.33 -9.97 -12.44
C ALA A 120 -10.51 -9.46 -13.65
N GLY A 121 -9.35 -8.83 -13.40
CA GLY A 121 -8.35 -8.57 -14.42
C GLY A 121 -8.61 -7.38 -15.34
N VAL A 122 -9.72 -6.69 -15.19
CA VAL A 122 -10.04 -5.48 -15.95
C VAL A 122 -10.69 -4.46 -15.04
N PHE A 123 -10.04 -3.31 -14.87
CA PHE A 123 -10.69 -2.15 -14.26
C PHE A 123 -11.79 -1.67 -15.21
N ASP A 124 -13.02 -1.83 -14.81
CA ASP A 124 -14.17 -1.26 -15.49
C ASP A 124 -14.85 -0.24 -14.57
N ALA A 125 -14.54 1.02 -14.78
CA ALA A 125 -15.13 2.12 -14.02
C ALA A 125 -16.67 2.12 -14.08
N SER A 126 -17.28 1.47 -15.08
CA SER A 126 -18.73 1.34 -15.19
C SER A 126 -19.35 0.32 -14.23
N ASN A 127 -18.54 -0.57 -13.68
CA ASN A 127 -18.97 -1.61 -12.71
C ASN A 127 -18.71 -1.24 -11.25
N VAL A 128 -18.10 -0.09 -11.00
CA VAL A 128 -17.86 0.43 -9.65
C VAL A 128 -19.16 1.01 -9.10
N LYS A 129 -19.96 0.16 -8.50
CA LYS A 129 -21.13 0.59 -7.73
C LYS A 129 -20.73 0.76 -6.28
N GLY A 130 -20.89 1.96 -5.73
CA GLY A 130 -20.71 2.23 -4.29
C GLY A 130 -19.35 2.86 -3.90
N CYS A 131 -18.47 3.18 -4.86
CA CYS A 131 -17.26 3.98 -4.64
C CYS A 131 -17.35 5.40 -5.22
N GLU A 132 -18.54 5.86 -5.45
CA GLU A 132 -18.71 7.03 -6.34
C GLU A 132 -18.28 8.35 -5.68
N ASP A 133 -18.29 8.41 -4.36
CA ASP A 133 -18.07 9.67 -3.65
C ASP A 133 -16.62 9.87 -3.15
N CYS A 134 -16.03 8.90 -2.49
CA CYS A 134 -14.69 9.08 -1.89
C CYS A 134 -13.56 8.50 -2.75
N PHE A 135 -13.70 7.30 -3.29
CA PHE A 135 -12.65 6.68 -4.09
C PHE A 135 -12.28 7.50 -5.34
N TYR A 136 -13.29 8.07 -6.01
CA TYR A 136 -13.04 8.94 -7.16
C TYR A 136 -12.35 10.25 -6.79
N GLN A 137 -12.30 10.65 -5.53
CA GLN A 137 -11.58 11.83 -5.07
C GLN A 137 -10.08 11.57 -4.85
N ILE A 138 -9.66 10.31 -4.74
CA ILE A 138 -8.23 9.98 -4.62
C ILE A 138 -7.49 10.53 -5.84
N LEU A 139 -6.34 11.19 -5.62
CA LEU A 139 -5.61 11.93 -6.64
C LEU A 139 -6.45 13.00 -7.35
N ASP A 140 -7.31 13.72 -6.63
CA ASP A 140 -8.19 14.75 -7.20
C ASP A 140 -9.05 14.25 -8.37
N GLY A 141 -9.55 13.03 -8.25
CA GLY A 141 -10.38 12.37 -9.26
C GLY A 141 -9.64 11.85 -10.48
N ARG A 142 -8.30 11.88 -10.48
CA ARG A 142 -7.49 11.40 -11.63
C ARG A 142 -7.27 9.90 -11.64
N MET A 143 -7.40 9.23 -10.48
CA MET A 143 -7.08 7.80 -10.34
C MET A 143 -7.68 6.91 -11.43
N PRO A 144 -8.98 7.00 -11.77
CA PRO A 144 -9.59 6.15 -12.79
C PRO A 144 -8.98 6.34 -14.19
N ASN A 145 -8.49 7.56 -14.49
CA ASN A 145 -8.02 7.98 -15.80
C ASN A 145 -6.50 8.00 -15.93
N LEU A 146 -5.75 7.65 -14.88
CA LEU A 146 -4.30 7.55 -14.99
C LEU A 146 -3.90 6.56 -16.10
N PRO A 147 -2.93 6.89 -16.95
CA PRO A 147 -2.37 5.94 -17.90
C PRO A 147 -1.89 4.66 -17.20
N GLU A 148 -2.14 3.53 -17.82
CA GLU A 148 -1.65 2.24 -17.33
C GLU A 148 -0.35 1.88 -18.02
N THR A 149 0.78 2.15 -17.36
CA THR A 149 2.11 1.92 -17.92
C THR A 149 2.57 0.48 -17.81
N SER A 150 1.86 -0.31 -17.01
CA SER A 150 2.19 -1.71 -16.83
C SER A 150 1.01 -2.53 -16.30
N THR A 151 1.11 -3.83 -16.53
CA THR A 151 0.31 -4.85 -15.86
C THR A 151 1.26 -5.68 -14.99
N ARG A 152 0.72 -6.61 -14.21
CA ARG A 152 1.54 -7.55 -13.42
C ARG A 152 2.59 -8.29 -14.26
N GLN A 153 2.31 -8.54 -15.55
CA GLN A 153 3.10 -9.40 -16.41
C GLN A 153 3.89 -8.66 -17.49
N ALA A 154 3.57 -7.40 -17.76
CA ALA A 154 4.16 -6.64 -18.85
C ALA A 154 4.32 -5.17 -18.50
N VAL A 155 5.42 -4.57 -18.95
CA VAL A 155 5.74 -3.15 -18.81
C VAL A 155 5.75 -2.50 -20.19
N ASN A 156 5.06 -1.37 -20.34
CA ASN A 156 5.08 -0.55 -21.53
C ASN A 156 6.16 0.53 -21.42
N TYR A 157 7.40 0.14 -21.70
CA TYR A 157 8.55 1.05 -21.61
C TYR A 157 8.44 2.27 -22.53
N GLU A 158 7.81 2.13 -23.71
CA GLU A 158 7.62 3.24 -24.64
C GLU A 158 6.68 4.30 -24.06
N LEU A 159 5.59 3.86 -23.43
CA LEU A 159 4.67 4.78 -22.75
C LEU A 159 5.36 5.46 -21.57
N ILE A 160 6.08 4.71 -20.74
CA ILE A 160 6.84 5.27 -19.62
C ILE A 160 7.84 6.33 -20.11
N ALA A 161 8.64 6.02 -21.12
CA ALA A 161 9.59 6.96 -21.71
C ALA A 161 8.90 8.22 -22.26
N SER A 162 7.73 8.07 -22.88
CA SER A 162 6.97 9.22 -23.40
C SER A 162 6.42 10.13 -22.30
N LEU A 163 6.22 9.61 -21.11
CA LEU A 163 5.81 10.37 -19.93
C LEU A 163 6.96 11.13 -19.27
N GLN A 164 8.19 10.85 -19.62
CA GLN A 164 9.41 11.51 -19.10
C GLN A 164 9.37 11.66 -17.57
N PRO A 165 9.34 10.56 -16.78
CA PRO A 165 9.30 10.62 -15.34
C PRO A 165 10.64 11.10 -14.78
N ASP A 166 10.64 11.81 -13.66
CA ASP A 166 11.84 12.12 -12.88
C ASP A 166 12.28 10.94 -12.00
N VAL A 167 11.30 10.11 -11.59
CA VAL A 167 11.52 8.92 -10.78
C VAL A 167 10.49 7.84 -11.09
N ILE A 168 10.92 6.58 -10.97
CA ILE A 168 10.04 5.41 -10.94
C ILE A 168 10.19 4.75 -9.57
N PHE A 169 9.10 4.62 -8.82
CA PHE A 169 9.07 3.81 -7.59
C PHE A 169 8.60 2.39 -7.90
N THR A 170 9.31 1.39 -7.37
CA THR A 170 8.96 -0.04 -7.49
C THR A 170 9.21 -0.78 -6.17
N THR A 171 8.46 -1.85 -5.92
CA THR A 171 8.74 -2.75 -4.78
C THR A 171 9.75 -3.84 -5.12
N THR A 172 10.11 -3.98 -6.40
CA THR A 172 10.89 -5.12 -6.92
C THR A 172 12.24 -4.69 -7.44
N SER A 173 13.30 -4.96 -6.68
CA SER A 173 14.69 -4.64 -7.07
C SER A 173 15.15 -5.31 -8.37
N THR A 174 14.56 -6.45 -8.74
CA THR A 174 14.92 -7.17 -9.98
C THR A 174 14.49 -6.46 -11.26
N GLU A 175 13.52 -5.54 -11.20
CA GLU A 175 13.05 -4.76 -12.36
C GLU A 175 13.87 -3.48 -12.59
N VAL A 176 14.65 -3.04 -11.61
CA VAL A 176 15.36 -1.76 -11.63
C VAL A 176 16.28 -1.61 -12.83
N ASN A 177 17.14 -2.60 -13.07
CA ASN A 177 18.11 -2.56 -14.18
C ASN A 177 17.43 -2.45 -15.56
N ASP A 178 16.24 -3.06 -15.70
CA ASP A 178 15.47 -2.98 -16.93
C ASP A 178 14.91 -1.56 -17.15
N PHE A 179 14.39 -0.92 -16.11
CA PHE A 179 13.91 0.47 -16.17
C PHE A 179 15.07 1.44 -16.45
N GLU A 180 16.16 1.37 -15.70
CA GLU A 180 17.32 2.25 -15.88
C GLU A 180 17.93 2.11 -17.30
N THR A 181 18.02 0.88 -17.82
CA THR A 181 18.58 0.63 -19.15
C THR A 181 17.65 1.09 -20.29
N LYS A 182 16.34 0.88 -20.14
CA LYS A 182 15.39 1.13 -21.22
C LYS A 182 14.79 2.53 -21.21
N ILE A 183 14.69 3.15 -20.03
CA ILE A 183 14.11 4.46 -19.83
C ILE A 183 15.21 5.50 -19.57
N GLY A 184 16.16 5.18 -18.70
CA GLY A 184 17.26 6.07 -18.31
C GLY A 184 16.95 7.00 -17.13
N CYS A 185 15.75 6.92 -16.52
CA CYS A 185 15.44 7.72 -15.35
C CYS A 185 15.82 6.97 -14.05
N PRO A 186 16.03 7.70 -12.94
CA PRO A 186 16.25 7.12 -11.62
C PRO A 186 15.13 6.18 -11.20
N VAL A 187 15.49 5.04 -10.61
CA VAL A 187 14.54 4.05 -10.08
C VAL A 187 14.84 3.81 -8.61
N VAL A 188 13.83 3.96 -7.78
CA VAL A 188 13.92 3.78 -6.33
C VAL A 188 13.12 2.54 -5.92
N THR A 189 13.78 1.62 -5.23
CA THR A 189 13.11 0.49 -4.62
C THR A 189 12.47 0.92 -3.31
N VAL A 190 11.16 0.76 -3.20
CA VAL A 190 10.37 1.02 -2.00
C VAL A 190 9.63 -0.26 -1.67
N GLY A 191 10.30 -1.16 -1.02
CA GLY A 191 9.75 -2.44 -0.63
C GLY A 191 10.67 -3.05 0.42
N GLY A 192 10.14 -3.89 1.26
CA GLY A 192 10.90 -4.59 2.27
C GLY A 192 10.71 -6.10 2.14
N SER A 193 11.67 -6.85 2.62
CA SER A 193 11.59 -8.29 2.80
C SER A 193 10.63 -8.71 3.93
N GLY A 194 10.06 -7.75 4.64
CA GLY A 194 9.11 -7.96 5.72
C GLY A 194 7.74 -8.33 5.19
N TRP A 195 7.52 -9.58 4.97
CA TRP A 195 6.19 -10.14 4.87
C TRP A 195 5.48 -9.81 6.19
N LEU A 196 4.49 -8.93 6.11
CA LEU A 196 3.60 -8.63 7.21
C LEU A 196 4.20 -7.84 8.38
N TYR A 197 4.56 -6.58 8.03
CA TYR A 197 4.51 -5.51 9.02
C TYR A 197 5.52 -5.60 10.16
N GLU A 198 6.77 -5.64 9.79
CA GLU A 198 7.79 -5.03 10.62
C GLU A 198 7.67 -3.52 10.40
N TYR A 199 6.99 -2.84 11.31
CA TYR A 199 6.81 -1.39 11.21
C TYR A 199 8.16 -0.68 11.23
N GLU A 200 9.03 -1.00 12.18
CA GLU A 200 10.33 -0.33 12.37
C GLU A 200 11.33 -0.58 11.22
N GLY A 201 11.46 -1.80 10.73
CA GLY A 201 12.40 -2.13 9.65
C GLY A 201 11.77 -2.20 8.25
N GLY A 202 10.45 -2.11 8.18
CA GLY A 202 9.66 -2.26 6.95
C GLY A 202 8.98 -0.96 6.55
N LEU A 203 7.84 -0.65 7.16
CA LEU A 203 7.02 0.50 6.77
C LEU A 203 7.73 1.83 6.98
N TYR A 204 8.37 2.04 8.13
CA TYR A 204 9.02 3.32 8.43
C TYR A 204 10.15 3.61 7.44
N GLY A 205 11.01 2.62 7.17
CA GLY A 205 12.06 2.79 6.16
C GLY A 205 11.52 3.06 4.75
N GLN A 206 10.34 2.56 4.39
CA GLN A 206 9.69 2.90 3.13
C GLN A 206 9.18 4.35 3.12
N ILE A 207 8.56 4.81 4.22
CA ILE A 207 8.08 6.19 4.38
C ILE A 207 9.27 7.15 4.32
N GLU A 208 10.35 6.87 5.06
CA GLU A 208 11.58 7.68 5.06
C GLU A 208 12.18 7.80 3.66
N VAL A 209 12.36 6.68 2.95
CA VAL A 209 12.93 6.69 1.59
C VAL A 209 12.08 7.51 0.62
N VAL A 210 10.75 7.40 0.67
CA VAL A 210 9.88 8.21 -0.21
C VAL A 210 9.93 9.68 0.22
N GLY A 211 9.94 9.98 1.52
CA GLY A 211 10.12 11.32 2.06
C GLY A 211 11.43 11.95 1.60
N ASP A 212 12.53 11.22 1.72
CA ASP A 212 13.85 11.65 1.27
C ASP A 212 13.90 11.96 -0.22
N VAL A 213 13.29 11.13 -1.06
CA VAL A 213 13.25 11.34 -2.52
C VAL A 213 12.40 12.56 -2.89
N LEU A 214 11.32 12.80 -2.18
CA LEU A 214 10.34 13.84 -2.49
C LEU A 214 10.57 15.16 -1.72
N GLU A 215 11.59 15.24 -0.87
CA GLU A 215 11.83 16.38 0.05
C GLU A 215 10.61 16.61 0.96
N ARG A 216 10.10 15.51 1.55
CA ARG A 216 8.95 15.44 2.44
C ARG A 216 9.30 14.78 3.77
N GLU A 217 10.48 15.09 4.31
CA GLU A 217 10.98 14.48 5.54
C GLU A 217 10.11 14.80 6.75
N ASP A 218 9.57 16.02 6.81
CA ASP A 218 8.67 16.44 7.89
C ASP A 218 7.33 15.68 7.82
N GLU A 219 6.73 15.58 6.64
CA GLU A 219 5.50 14.81 6.41
C GLU A 219 5.73 13.30 6.64
N ALA A 220 6.92 12.79 6.29
CA ALA A 220 7.31 11.41 6.57
C ALA A 220 7.39 11.15 8.08
N ALA A 221 7.99 12.06 8.84
CA ALA A 221 8.05 11.97 10.30
C ALA A 221 6.66 12.08 10.94
N GLU A 222 5.77 12.94 10.44
CA GLU A 222 4.39 13.06 10.88
C GLU A 222 3.60 11.76 10.62
N LEU A 223 3.76 11.15 9.44
CA LEU A 223 3.09 9.89 9.09
C LEU A 223 3.59 8.73 9.97
N ILE A 224 4.90 8.65 10.22
CA ILE A 224 5.47 7.65 11.14
C ILE A 224 4.90 7.85 12.54
N GLY A 225 4.91 9.07 13.07
CA GLY A 225 4.33 9.39 14.38
C GLY A 225 2.84 9.06 14.49
N PHE A 226 2.09 9.23 13.39
CA PHE A 226 0.70 8.81 13.32
C PHE A 226 0.58 7.27 13.45
N VAL A 227 1.36 6.51 12.68
CA VAL A 227 1.37 5.02 12.77
C VAL A 227 1.76 4.56 14.17
N GLU A 228 2.81 5.15 14.75
CA GLU A 228 3.26 4.87 16.11
C GLU A 228 2.16 5.12 17.13
N SER A 229 1.44 6.25 17.02
CA SER A 229 0.35 6.56 17.93
C SER A 229 -0.76 5.50 17.92
N LYS A 230 -1.08 4.92 16.75
CA LYS A 230 -2.08 3.84 16.63
C LYS A 230 -1.56 2.53 17.21
N ILE A 231 -0.28 2.23 17.04
CA ILE A 231 0.36 1.07 17.63
C ILE A 231 0.41 1.19 19.15
N ASP A 232 0.83 2.34 19.68
CA ASP A 232 0.94 2.60 21.11
C ASP A 232 -0.44 2.56 21.80
N MET A 233 -1.49 3.04 21.13
CA MET A 233 -2.86 2.96 21.63
C MET A 233 -3.27 1.52 21.96
N ILE A 234 -2.85 0.56 21.15
CA ILE A 234 -3.18 -0.86 21.34
C ILE A 234 -2.13 -1.55 22.24
N SER A 235 -0.84 -1.40 21.93
CA SER A 235 0.23 -2.13 22.63
C SER A 235 0.33 -1.75 24.11
N SER A 236 0.05 -0.48 24.47
CA SER A 236 0.05 -0.04 25.87
C SER A 236 -0.92 -0.84 26.77
N VAL A 237 -1.96 -1.41 26.19
CA VAL A 237 -2.93 -2.25 26.88
C VAL A 237 -2.52 -3.74 26.78
N THR A 238 -2.27 -4.19 25.55
CA THR A 238 -2.07 -5.63 25.27
C THR A 238 -0.75 -6.18 25.78
N GLU A 239 0.30 -5.34 25.91
CA GLU A 239 1.58 -5.75 26.52
C GLU A 239 1.48 -6.02 28.03
N ALA A 240 0.46 -5.46 28.69
CA ALA A 240 0.21 -5.70 30.10
C ALA A 240 -0.55 -7.02 30.39
N LEU A 241 -1.10 -7.64 29.32
CA LEU A 241 -1.87 -8.89 29.45
C LEU A 241 -0.95 -10.08 29.76
N GLY A 242 -1.38 -10.91 30.70
CA GLY A 242 -0.76 -12.22 30.93
C GLY A 242 -1.02 -13.19 29.79
N GLU A 243 -0.21 -14.23 29.68
CA GLU A 243 -0.40 -15.25 28.64
C GLU A 243 -1.76 -15.98 28.73
N ASP A 244 -2.33 -16.07 29.91
CA ASP A 244 -3.64 -16.65 30.20
C ASP A 244 -4.82 -15.70 29.89
N GLU A 245 -4.53 -14.45 29.60
CA GLU A 245 -5.50 -13.44 29.17
C GLU A 245 -5.52 -13.27 27.65
N LYS A 246 -4.59 -13.91 26.93
CA LYS A 246 -4.51 -13.88 25.47
C LYS A 246 -5.23 -15.05 24.83
N SER A 247 -5.97 -14.80 23.79
CA SER A 247 -6.76 -15.79 23.07
C SER A 247 -5.98 -16.44 21.92
N LEU A 248 -6.26 -17.73 21.68
CA LEU A 248 -5.76 -18.46 20.51
C LEU A 248 -6.52 -18.04 19.26
N VAL A 249 -5.80 -17.59 18.26
CA VAL A 249 -6.38 -17.02 17.04
C VAL A 249 -5.89 -17.75 15.80
N TYR A 250 -6.83 -18.17 14.96
CA TYR A 250 -6.54 -18.58 13.59
C TYR A 250 -6.81 -17.43 12.64
N PHE A 251 -5.81 -17.06 11.85
CA PHE A 251 -5.93 -16.02 10.83
C PHE A 251 -5.79 -16.61 9.44
N ALA A 252 -6.84 -16.48 8.61
CA ALA A 252 -6.87 -16.88 7.21
C ALA A 252 -6.74 -15.64 6.30
N PRO A 253 -5.52 -15.19 5.98
CA PRO A 253 -5.27 -13.94 5.24
C PRO A 253 -5.72 -13.99 3.78
N ARG A 254 -6.06 -15.17 3.29
CA ARG A 254 -6.58 -15.43 1.94
C ARG A 254 -7.85 -16.28 2.00
N GLY A 255 -8.63 -16.07 3.03
CA GLY A 255 -9.80 -16.88 3.32
C GLY A 255 -10.87 -16.83 2.24
N ALA A 256 -10.87 -15.75 1.44
CA ALA A 256 -11.59 -15.69 0.20
C ALA A 256 -10.62 -15.38 -0.91
N LYS A 257 -10.51 -16.25 -1.87
CA LYS A 257 -9.71 -16.00 -3.06
C LYS A 257 -10.56 -15.33 -4.10
N LEU A 258 -10.24 -14.10 -4.36
CA LEU A 258 -10.82 -13.24 -5.38
C LEU A 258 -11.09 -14.00 -6.67
N GLY A 259 -12.35 -14.21 -7.01
CA GLY A 259 -12.80 -14.84 -8.25
C GLY A 259 -12.50 -16.34 -8.43
N PHE A 260 -11.90 -17.00 -7.44
CA PHE A 260 -11.57 -18.43 -7.48
C PHE A 260 -12.07 -19.20 -6.25
N TYR A 261 -12.83 -18.53 -5.40
CA TYR A 261 -13.36 -19.17 -4.22
C TYR A 261 -14.36 -20.27 -4.60
N ASP A 262 -14.09 -21.48 -4.14
CA ASP A 262 -15.05 -22.58 -4.15
C ASP A 262 -15.42 -22.91 -2.71
N PRO A 263 -16.62 -22.49 -2.27
CA PRO A 263 -17.10 -22.78 -0.92
C PRO A 263 -17.15 -24.26 -0.58
N LYS A 264 -17.22 -25.12 -1.61
CA LYS A 264 -17.27 -26.57 -1.41
C LYS A 264 -15.90 -27.19 -1.21
N GLU A 265 -14.84 -26.56 -1.72
CA GLU A 265 -13.48 -27.05 -1.60
C GLU A 265 -12.71 -26.42 -0.43
N GLY A 266 -13.15 -25.28 0.13
CA GLY A 266 -12.59 -24.62 1.31
C GLY A 266 -11.10 -24.24 1.20
N ARG A 267 -10.54 -24.22 -0.02
CA ARG A 267 -9.09 -24.23 -0.24
C ARG A 267 -8.36 -23.03 0.34
N ASP A 268 -9.02 -21.87 0.40
CA ASP A 268 -8.35 -20.66 0.85
C ASP A 268 -8.52 -20.41 2.35
N PHE A 269 -9.58 -20.91 2.96
CA PHE A 269 -9.76 -20.91 4.40
C PHE A 269 -8.67 -21.70 5.13
N THR A 270 -8.12 -22.75 4.52
CA THR A 270 -7.04 -23.57 5.09
C THR A 270 -5.64 -22.97 4.88
N ARG A 271 -5.53 -21.79 4.28
CA ARG A 271 -4.27 -21.08 4.09
C ARG A 271 -4.07 -20.03 5.17
N THR A 272 -2.97 -20.14 5.91
CA THR A 272 -2.65 -19.26 7.03
C THR A 272 -1.22 -18.76 6.97
N VAL A 273 -0.88 -17.83 7.83
CA VAL A 273 0.47 -17.28 7.99
C VAL A 273 1.01 -17.62 9.37
N VAL A 274 2.32 -17.85 9.47
CA VAL A 274 2.98 -18.18 10.74
C VAL A 274 3.27 -16.93 11.58
N SER A 275 3.26 -15.75 10.97
CA SER A 275 3.46 -14.47 11.65
C SER A 275 2.51 -13.43 11.06
N TYR A 276 1.88 -12.65 11.93
CA TYR A 276 1.09 -11.48 11.56
C TYR A 276 1.19 -10.43 12.68
N ARG A 277 2.11 -9.51 12.52
CA ARG A 277 2.43 -8.51 13.55
C ARG A 277 1.20 -7.72 14.06
N PRO A 278 0.22 -7.32 13.23
CA PRO A 278 -1.01 -6.71 13.72
C PRO A 278 -1.78 -7.56 14.74
N LEU A 279 -1.81 -8.89 14.56
CA LEU A 279 -2.43 -9.81 15.52
C LEU A 279 -1.63 -9.89 16.82
N ASP A 280 -0.29 -9.93 16.73
CA ASP A 280 0.57 -9.97 17.92
C ASP A 280 0.38 -8.70 18.75
N ILE A 281 0.36 -7.51 18.12
CA ILE A 281 0.11 -6.24 18.78
C ILE A 281 -1.31 -6.19 19.36
N ALA A 282 -2.29 -6.75 18.66
CA ALA A 282 -3.66 -6.86 19.15
C ALA A 282 -3.82 -7.80 20.37
N GLY A 283 -2.75 -8.45 20.84
CA GLY A 283 -2.77 -9.34 22.00
C GLY A 283 -3.31 -10.75 21.72
N GLY A 284 -3.38 -11.16 20.44
CA GLY A 284 -3.74 -12.53 20.07
C GLY A 284 -2.54 -13.46 19.94
N ILE A 285 -2.75 -14.75 20.18
CA ILE A 285 -1.75 -15.81 19.98
C ILE A 285 -2.06 -16.53 18.68
N ASN A 286 -1.21 -16.37 17.66
CA ASN A 286 -1.38 -17.07 16.38
C ASN A 286 -1.15 -18.57 16.55
N VAL A 287 -2.19 -19.40 16.35
CA VAL A 287 -2.09 -20.86 16.47
C VAL A 287 -1.12 -21.50 15.48
N ALA A 288 -0.77 -20.81 14.40
CA ALA A 288 0.18 -21.26 13.39
C ALA A 288 1.64 -20.84 13.66
N ALA A 289 1.93 -20.09 14.73
CA ALA A 289 3.25 -19.48 14.97
C ALA A 289 4.41 -20.50 15.02
N GLU A 290 4.17 -21.72 15.51
CA GLU A 290 5.18 -22.77 15.59
C GLU A 290 5.42 -23.53 14.26
N ALA A 291 4.62 -23.25 13.23
CA ALA A 291 4.76 -23.90 11.94
C ALA A 291 5.95 -23.34 11.14
N THR A 292 6.41 -24.11 10.16
CA THR A 292 7.55 -23.70 9.33
C THR A 292 7.08 -23.12 8.00
N GLY A 293 7.57 -21.97 7.65
CA GLY A 293 7.25 -21.24 6.41
C GLY A 293 6.74 -19.83 6.72
N ASN A 294 6.33 -19.10 5.71
CA ASN A 294 5.70 -17.78 5.88
C ASN A 294 4.18 -17.89 5.75
N GLU A 295 3.72 -18.42 4.62
CA GLU A 295 2.33 -18.73 4.33
C GLU A 295 2.23 -20.23 4.08
N ILE A 296 1.35 -20.92 4.78
CA ILE A 296 1.23 -22.38 4.77
C ILE A 296 -0.21 -22.81 4.48
N ASN A 297 -0.36 -23.98 3.87
CA ASN A 297 -1.64 -24.66 3.76
C ASN A 297 -1.71 -25.74 4.86
N ILE A 298 -2.82 -25.81 5.55
CA ILE A 298 -3.07 -26.79 6.61
C ILE A 298 -4.21 -27.72 6.23
N ALA A 299 -4.27 -28.89 6.82
CA ALA A 299 -5.45 -29.75 6.79
C ALA A 299 -6.49 -29.25 7.81
N LEU A 300 -7.77 -29.51 7.60
CA LEU A 300 -8.83 -29.16 8.54
C LEU A 300 -8.62 -29.84 9.92
N GLU A 301 -8.08 -31.04 9.93
CA GLU A 301 -7.72 -31.77 11.15
C GLU A 301 -6.67 -31.00 11.98
N GLN A 302 -5.78 -30.26 11.34
CA GLN A 302 -4.79 -29.43 12.04
C GLN A 302 -5.48 -28.23 12.71
N LEU A 303 -6.43 -27.59 12.02
CA LEU A 303 -7.21 -26.50 12.60
C LEU A 303 -8.03 -26.97 13.79
N ILE A 304 -8.68 -28.15 13.67
CA ILE A 304 -9.39 -28.80 14.79
C ILE A 304 -8.45 -29.10 15.96
N ALA A 305 -7.24 -29.56 15.68
CA ALA A 305 -6.25 -29.86 16.73
C ALA A 305 -5.73 -28.59 17.43
N TRP A 306 -5.61 -27.46 16.71
CA TRP A 306 -5.27 -26.17 17.30
C TRP A 306 -6.37 -25.58 18.16
N ASN A 307 -7.63 -25.84 17.80
CA ASN A 307 -8.84 -25.39 18.51
C ASN A 307 -8.77 -23.89 18.89
N PRO A 308 -8.72 -22.97 17.93
CA PRO A 308 -8.67 -21.53 18.23
C PRO A 308 -9.93 -21.03 18.93
N ASP A 309 -9.77 -20.01 19.78
CA ASP A 309 -10.85 -19.26 20.41
C ASP A 309 -11.54 -18.29 19.45
N TYR A 310 -10.74 -17.75 18.51
CA TYR A 310 -11.20 -16.80 17.48
C TYR A 310 -10.68 -17.20 16.10
N ILE A 311 -11.48 -16.91 15.08
CA ILE A 311 -11.12 -17.08 13.67
C ILE A 311 -11.33 -15.76 12.94
N PHE A 312 -10.27 -15.23 12.32
CA PHE A 312 -10.37 -14.09 11.38
C PHE A 312 -10.13 -14.57 9.96
N ILE A 313 -11.03 -14.18 9.06
CA ILE A 313 -10.98 -14.55 7.64
C ILE A 313 -10.92 -13.27 6.83
N ALA A 314 -9.85 -13.08 6.07
CA ALA A 314 -9.71 -11.91 5.23
C ALA A 314 -10.67 -11.98 4.03
N CYS A 315 -11.52 -10.98 3.92
CA CYS A 315 -12.51 -10.81 2.86
C CYS A 315 -12.18 -9.55 2.04
N SER A 316 -12.41 -9.62 0.74
CA SER A 316 -12.19 -8.51 -0.19
C SER A 316 -13.44 -8.12 -0.97
N LEU A 317 -14.42 -9.03 -1.04
CA LEU A 317 -15.67 -8.87 -1.78
C LEU A 317 -16.85 -9.29 -0.91
N PRO A 318 -18.05 -8.76 -1.16
CA PRO A 318 -19.25 -9.20 -0.45
C PRO A 318 -19.50 -10.71 -0.50
N GLU A 319 -19.19 -11.33 -1.65
CA GLU A 319 -19.31 -12.78 -1.86
C GLU A 319 -18.35 -13.56 -0.96
N ASP A 320 -17.29 -12.94 -0.50
CA ASP A 320 -16.33 -13.57 0.40
C ASP A 320 -16.92 -13.79 1.80
N ALA A 321 -17.95 -13.04 2.18
CA ALA A 321 -18.68 -13.26 3.43
C ALA A 321 -19.37 -14.65 3.51
N GLU A 322 -19.67 -15.25 2.35
CA GLU A 322 -20.21 -16.62 2.30
C GLU A 322 -19.26 -17.65 2.93
N VAL A 323 -17.94 -17.36 2.96
CA VAL A 323 -16.97 -18.22 3.65
C VAL A 323 -17.24 -18.28 5.14
N ILE A 324 -17.52 -17.14 5.74
CA ILE A 324 -17.81 -17.03 7.19
C ILE A 324 -19.04 -17.85 7.52
N ASP A 325 -20.10 -17.69 6.74
CA ASP A 325 -21.35 -18.45 6.91
C ASP A 325 -21.12 -19.94 6.71
N TRP A 326 -20.29 -20.31 5.72
CA TRP A 326 -19.94 -21.71 5.48
C TRP A 326 -19.14 -22.29 6.66
N VAL A 327 -18.14 -21.57 7.18
CA VAL A 327 -17.35 -22.00 8.35
C VAL A 327 -18.26 -22.18 9.56
N LYS A 328 -19.12 -21.21 9.85
CA LYS A 328 -20.08 -21.27 10.96
C LYS A 328 -21.08 -22.41 10.82
N ALA A 329 -21.48 -22.75 9.61
CA ALA A 329 -22.47 -23.82 9.34
C ALA A 329 -21.85 -25.22 9.13
N SER A 330 -20.52 -25.32 9.01
CA SER A 330 -19.83 -26.58 8.69
C SER A 330 -19.92 -27.59 9.84
N PRO A 331 -20.53 -28.76 9.65
CA PRO A 331 -20.61 -29.78 10.69
C PRO A 331 -19.24 -30.29 11.14
N ASP A 332 -18.27 -30.31 10.25
CA ASP A 332 -16.93 -30.83 10.51
C ASP A 332 -16.11 -29.88 11.41
N LEU A 333 -16.50 -28.61 11.50
CA LEU A 333 -15.80 -27.57 12.26
C LEU A 333 -16.49 -27.24 13.60
N GLN A 334 -17.65 -27.83 13.89
CA GLN A 334 -18.42 -27.55 15.13
C GLN A 334 -17.69 -27.95 16.43
N SER A 335 -16.61 -28.72 16.32
CA SER A 335 -15.76 -29.06 17.48
C SER A 335 -14.74 -27.97 17.82
N ILE A 336 -14.60 -26.94 17.00
CA ILE A 336 -13.71 -25.80 17.23
C ILE A 336 -14.47 -24.77 18.07
N ASP A 337 -13.87 -24.31 19.17
CA ASP A 337 -14.51 -23.38 20.11
C ASP A 337 -14.96 -22.08 19.42
N ALA A 338 -14.12 -21.48 18.58
CA ALA A 338 -14.49 -20.31 17.79
C ALA A 338 -15.76 -20.53 16.95
N VAL A 339 -15.91 -21.71 16.33
CA VAL A 339 -17.06 -22.01 15.49
C VAL A 339 -18.31 -22.27 16.32
N ALA A 340 -18.16 -23.04 17.41
CA ALA A 340 -19.25 -23.37 18.32
C ALA A 340 -19.83 -22.13 19.02
N ASN A 341 -18.98 -21.16 19.36
CA ASN A 341 -19.35 -19.90 20.01
C ASN A 341 -19.81 -18.83 19.01
N GLY A 342 -19.49 -18.98 17.71
CA GLY A 342 -19.79 -18.00 16.68
C GLY A 342 -18.69 -16.94 16.49
N ASP A 343 -17.52 -17.12 17.12
CA ASP A 343 -16.37 -16.20 17.11
C ASP A 343 -15.54 -16.32 15.82
N VAL A 344 -16.23 -16.19 14.71
CA VAL A 344 -15.68 -16.20 13.35
C VAL A 344 -15.99 -14.87 12.68
N TYR A 345 -14.97 -14.13 12.34
CA TYR A 345 -15.03 -12.73 11.92
C TYR A 345 -14.37 -12.50 10.57
N ASN A 346 -14.82 -11.48 9.84
CA ASN A 346 -14.08 -10.98 8.70
C ASN A 346 -12.91 -10.08 9.16
N SER A 347 -11.97 -9.87 8.27
CA SER A 347 -10.91 -8.85 8.38
C SER A 347 -10.59 -8.30 7.01
N PHE A 348 -9.86 -7.19 6.94
CA PHE A 348 -9.35 -6.74 5.64
C PHE A 348 -8.28 -7.68 5.11
N PHE A 349 -8.31 -7.83 3.79
CA PHE A 349 -7.28 -8.56 3.07
C PHE A 349 -5.94 -7.82 3.17
N PRO A 350 -4.93 -8.41 3.84
CA PRO A 350 -3.68 -7.71 4.13
C PRO A 350 -2.71 -7.68 2.96
N PHE A 351 -3.10 -8.23 1.81
CA PHE A 351 -2.23 -8.31 0.64
C PHE A 351 -2.92 -7.74 -0.59
N CYS A 352 -2.25 -6.86 -1.30
CA CYS A 352 -2.67 -6.47 -2.63
C CYS A 352 -1.47 -5.98 -3.43
N ARG A 353 -0.65 -6.91 -3.94
CA ARG A 353 0.65 -6.64 -4.59
C ARG A 353 1.62 -5.84 -3.71
N GLY A 354 1.57 -6.08 -2.46
CA GLY A 354 2.27 -5.44 -1.38
C GLY A 354 1.50 -5.65 -0.10
N SER A 355 1.77 -4.80 0.84
CA SER A 355 1.26 -4.87 2.19
C SER A 355 0.61 -3.53 2.54
N PRO A 356 -0.68 -3.31 2.15
CA PRO A 356 -1.33 -2.03 2.37
C PRO A 356 -1.37 -1.64 3.84
N PRO A 357 -0.64 -0.58 4.25
CA PRO A 357 -0.51 -0.20 5.66
C PRO A 357 -1.82 0.25 6.29
N ASP A 358 -2.67 0.93 5.51
CA ASP A 358 -4.01 1.35 5.89
C ASP A 358 -4.85 0.17 6.43
N ARG A 359 -4.91 -0.93 5.68
CA ARG A 359 -5.71 -2.10 6.05
C ARG A 359 -5.14 -2.83 7.25
N SER A 360 -3.84 -2.88 7.36
CA SER A 360 -3.20 -3.63 8.45
C SER A 360 -3.25 -2.92 9.75
N LEU A 361 -3.05 -1.62 9.71
CA LEU A 361 -3.21 -0.78 10.89
C LEU A 361 -4.66 -0.88 11.41
N PHE A 362 -5.64 -0.84 10.50
CA PHE A 362 -7.04 -1.04 10.88
C PHE A 362 -7.29 -2.46 11.41
N ASN A 363 -6.78 -3.51 10.76
CA ASN A 363 -6.93 -4.88 11.25
C ASN A 363 -6.40 -5.04 12.68
N MET A 364 -5.28 -4.40 13.01
CA MET A 364 -4.71 -4.41 14.37
C MET A 364 -5.71 -3.88 15.40
N ILE A 365 -6.27 -2.70 15.14
CA ILE A 365 -7.23 -2.05 16.05
C ILE A 365 -8.51 -2.88 16.16
N TYR A 366 -9.02 -3.34 15.02
CA TYR A 366 -10.20 -4.17 14.96
C TYR A 366 -10.04 -5.49 15.71
N MET A 367 -8.93 -6.20 15.49
CA MET A 367 -8.63 -7.44 16.20
C MET A 367 -8.51 -7.20 17.69
N ALA A 368 -7.83 -6.14 18.12
CA ALA A 368 -7.73 -5.78 19.53
C ALA A 368 -9.11 -5.58 20.17
N LYS A 369 -10.00 -4.83 19.51
CA LYS A 369 -11.36 -4.60 20.00
C LYS A 369 -12.21 -5.88 20.07
N VAL A 370 -12.01 -6.81 19.14
CA VAL A 370 -12.72 -8.12 19.16
C VAL A 370 -12.19 -9.02 20.26
N LEU A 371 -10.86 -9.06 20.44
CA LEU A 371 -10.21 -9.95 21.42
C LEU A 371 -10.35 -9.43 22.87
N HIS A 372 -10.38 -8.11 23.05
CA HIS A 372 -10.37 -7.43 24.34
C HIS A 372 -11.46 -6.34 24.39
N PRO A 373 -12.77 -6.72 24.30
CA PRO A 373 -13.86 -5.76 24.13
C PRO A 373 -14.07 -4.82 25.33
N GLU A 374 -13.69 -5.23 26.53
CA GLU A 374 -13.82 -4.40 27.74
C GLU A 374 -12.74 -3.29 27.75
N GLU A 375 -11.51 -3.62 27.38
CA GLU A 375 -10.37 -2.72 27.36
C GLU A 375 -10.48 -1.68 26.24
N PHE A 376 -11.05 -2.07 25.10
CA PHE A 376 -11.19 -1.22 23.92
C PHE A 376 -12.64 -0.79 23.65
N GLN A 377 -13.49 -0.77 24.67
CA GLN A 377 -14.90 -0.39 24.52
C GLN A 377 -15.12 0.98 23.88
N ASP A 378 -14.25 1.95 24.21
CA ASP A 378 -14.37 3.34 23.78
C ASP A 378 -13.84 3.61 22.36
N ILE A 379 -13.24 2.61 21.69
CA ILE A 379 -12.78 2.76 20.31
C ILE A 379 -13.97 2.76 19.35
N ASP A 380 -14.09 3.82 18.55
CA ASP A 380 -14.98 3.88 17.40
C ASP A 380 -14.23 3.42 16.15
N LEU A 381 -14.58 2.23 15.65
CA LEU A 381 -13.90 1.63 14.51
C LEU A 381 -14.15 2.38 13.19
N GLU A 382 -15.29 3.08 13.06
CA GLU A 382 -15.56 3.88 11.86
C GLU A 382 -14.71 5.16 11.86
N GLU A 383 -14.56 5.81 13.01
CA GLU A 383 -13.70 6.97 13.18
C GLU A 383 -12.23 6.60 12.94
N GLU A 384 -11.74 5.56 13.60
CA GLU A 384 -10.36 5.05 13.45
C GLU A 384 -10.06 4.64 12.01
N GLY A 385 -10.99 3.91 11.38
CA GLY A 385 -10.84 3.49 9.99
C GLY A 385 -10.78 4.67 9.03
N ASN A 386 -11.66 5.65 9.17
CA ASN A 386 -11.63 6.86 8.34
C ASN A 386 -10.36 7.69 8.54
N GLU A 387 -9.88 7.82 9.78
CA GLU A 387 -8.63 8.51 10.08
C GLU A 387 -7.42 7.83 9.41
N ILE A 388 -7.32 6.51 9.54
CA ILE A 388 -6.24 5.72 8.94
C ILE A 388 -6.28 5.81 7.41
N PHE A 389 -7.44 5.56 6.80
CA PHE A 389 -7.55 5.60 5.35
C PHE A 389 -7.31 6.99 4.77
N LYS A 390 -7.73 8.04 5.49
CA LYS A 390 -7.42 9.43 5.12
C LYS A 390 -5.92 9.70 5.17
N ALA A 391 -5.20 9.23 6.19
CA ALA A 391 -3.76 9.41 6.29
C ALA A 391 -2.99 8.84 5.10
N PHE A 392 -3.43 7.70 4.55
CA PHE A 392 -2.76 7.04 3.43
C PHE A 392 -3.32 7.37 2.04
N LEU A 393 -4.58 7.81 1.94
CA LEU A 393 -5.25 8.03 0.65
C LEU A 393 -5.68 9.50 0.42
N GLY A 394 -5.52 10.34 1.44
CA GLY A 394 -5.78 11.78 1.33
C GLY A 394 -7.27 12.17 1.27
N VAL A 395 -8.20 11.24 1.46
CA VAL A 395 -9.65 11.45 1.30
C VAL A 395 -10.42 11.00 2.52
N ASP A 396 -11.36 11.81 2.97
CA ASP A 396 -12.26 11.47 4.09
C ASP A 396 -13.33 10.45 3.65
N GLY A 397 -13.77 9.61 4.59
CA GLY A 397 -14.94 8.74 4.42
C GLY A 397 -14.69 7.48 3.57
N VAL A 398 -13.47 7.24 3.11
CA VAL A 398 -13.12 6.07 2.28
C VAL A 398 -13.39 4.77 3.02
N PHE A 399 -13.09 4.72 4.32
CA PHE A 399 -13.36 3.53 5.13
C PHE A 399 -14.86 3.26 5.27
N THR A 400 -15.68 4.29 5.50
CA THR A 400 -17.15 4.15 5.60
C THR A 400 -17.74 3.57 4.33
N GLU A 401 -17.37 4.09 3.14
CA GLU A 401 -17.80 3.53 1.86
C GLU A 401 -17.37 2.07 1.70
N TYR A 402 -16.13 1.79 2.10
CA TYR A 402 -15.56 0.46 2.02
C TYR A 402 -16.26 -0.53 2.92
N ALA A 403 -16.52 -0.16 4.15
CA ALA A 403 -17.23 -0.99 5.11
C ALA A 403 -18.69 -1.26 4.67
N ASP A 404 -19.36 -0.27 4.10
CA ASP A 404 -20.70 -0.42 3.55
C ASP A 404 -20.71 -1.41 2.37
N TYR A 405 -19.70 -1.34 1.49
CA TYR A 405 -19.59 -2.27 0.36
C TYR A 405 -19.32 -3.71 0.79
N LEU A 406 -18.43 -3.92 1.76
CA LEU A 406 -18.13 -5.25 2.28
C LEU A 406 -19.23 -5.85 3.17
N ILE A 407 -20.34 -5.10 3.34
CA ILE A 407 -21.42 -5.52 4.23
C ILE A 407 -20.86 -5.83 5.63
N TRP A 408 -19.88 -5.07 6.07
CA TRP A 408 -19.47 -5.10 7.46
C TRP A 408 -20.67 -4.62 8.28
N PRO A 409 -21.22 -5.45 9.16
CA PRO A 409 -22.38 -5.03 9.92
C PRO A 409 -22.03 -3.74 10.67
N ARG A 410 -22.74 -2.65 10.41
CA ARG A 410 -22.61 -1.41 11.21
C ARG A 410 -22.84 -1.67 12.69
N GLU A 411 -23.64 -2.69 13.00
CA GLU A 411 -23.81 -3.24 14.34
C GLU A 411 -22.50 -3.73 14.97
N TRP A 412 -21.53 -4.12 14.15
CA TRP A 412 -20.18 -4.53 14.59
C TRP A 412 -19.22 -3.37 14.79
N MET A 413 -19.31 -2.33 13.96
CA MET A 413 -18.51 -1.12 14.12
C MET A 413 -18.92 -0.35 15.38
N ASN A 414 -20.19 -0.46 15.74
CA ASN A 414 -20.80 0.17 16.90
C ASN A 414 -21.23 -0.82 17.99
N ALA A 415 -21.03 -2.12 17.83
CA ALA A 415 -21.41 -3.12 18.83
C ALA A 415 -20.53 -3.00 20.06
N GLN A 416 -20.93 -2.09 20.85
CA GLN A 416 -20.66 -2.01 22.24
C GLN A 416 -21.72 -2.79 22.98
N GLY A 417 -21.33 -3.90 23.60
CA GLY A 417 -22.01 -4.48 24.72
C GLY A 417 -23.54 -4.57 24.61
N ALA A 418 -24.06 -5.68 24.11
CA ALA A 418 -25.32 -6.21 24.61
C ALA A 418 -25.02 -7.44 25.46
#